data_674feb457a91001631727ba82a38d112
#
_entry.id   674feb457a91001631727ba82a38d112
#
_cell.length_a   1.000
_cell.length_b   1.000
_cell.length_c   1.000
_cell.angle_alpha   90.00
_cell.angle_beta   90.00
_cell.angle_gamma   90.00
#
_symmetry.space_group_name_H-M   'P 1'
#
loop_
_entity.id
_entity.type
_entity.pdbx_description
1 polymer ?
#
loop_
_entity_poly.entity_id
_entity_poly.type
_entity_poly.pdbx_seq_one_letter_code
_entity_poly.pdbx_strand_id
1 'polypeptide(L)'
;MPALHSPRQATADPWFDSEPAQGLYRLEQQLLLPRLSALPTQPWLWVAPSARWLDGAQLTGRGLRLHRQDPGYAGQARCTLPLPLADESVNAIVLQHVTAADAADLLAECERVLMPGGRLFLTTLNPFSPFRAHWRRHGMVVRTPQRLRQLLERLGLECDVPRYIGPVWHAAPARHARLAPLRAACLFAVEKRTLALPGPTPLQVRWRAPLAAPGMTRSLLDPNENY
;
A
#
# COMPACT_ATOMS: atom_id res chain seq x y z
N MET A 1 -21.94 27.82 -34.15
CA MET A 1 -21.91 27.69 -32.69
C MET A 1 -21.36 26.31 -32.35
N PRO A 2 -20.19 26.15 -31.76
CA PRO A 2 -19.69 24.86 -31.37
C PRO A 2 -20.44 24.40 -30.12
N ALA A 3 -20.99 23.18 -30.16
CA ALA A 3 -21.64 22.53 -29.05
C ALA A 3 -20.62 22.31 -27.92
N LEU A 4 -20.84 22.95 -26.79
CA LEU A 4 -20.13 22.68 -25.54
C LEU A 4 -20.40 21.22 -25.17
N HIS A 5 -19.39 20.37 -25.35
CA HIS A 5 -19.38 19.04 -24.76
C HIS A 5 -19.37 19.23 -23.24
N SER A 6 -20.52 19.07 -22.59
CA SER A 6 -20.57 18.88 -21.14
C SER A 6 -19.60 17.75 -20.78
N PRO A 7 -18.64 17.97 -19.86
CA PRO A 7 -17.87 16.87 -19.35
C PRO A 7 -18.86 15.90 -18.71
N ARG A 8 -18.94 14.68 -19.26
CA ARG A 8 -19.67 13.59 -18.61
C ARG A 8 -19.18 13.52 -17.17
N GLN A 9 -20.06 13.84 -16.25
CA GLN A 9 -19.84 13.53 -14.85
C GLN A 9 -19.50 12.03 -14.77
N ALA A 10 -18.25 11.74 -14.48
CA ALA A 10 -17.80 10.37 -14.25
C ALA A 10 -18.30 9.98 -12.85
N THR A 11 -19.58 9.66 -12.75
CA THR A 11 -20.16 8.93 -11.63
C THR A 11 -19.34 7.67 -11.39
N ALA A 12 -19.24 7.24 -10.14
CA ALA A 12 -18.68 5.92 -9.79
C ALA A 12 -19.18 4.89 -10.81
N ASP A 13 -18.26 4.15 -11.43
CA ASP A 13 -18.61 3.30 -12.56
C ASP A 13 -19.74 2.35 -12.17
N PRO A 14 -20.92 2.42 -12.81
CA PRO A 14 -22.09 1.63 -12.40
C PRO A 14 -21.87 0.13 -12.47
N TRP A 15 -20.79 -0.32 -13.12
CA TRP A 15 -20.43 -1.73 -13.11
C TRP A 15 -20.14 -2.27 -11.71
N PHE A 16 -19.51 -1.47 -10.83
CA PHE A 16 -19.18 -1.91 -9.47
C PHE A 16 -20.41 -2.19 -8.60
N ASP A 17 -21.58 -1.69 -8.99
CA ASP A 17 -22.84 -1.97 -8.33
C ASP A 17 -23.58 -3.19 -8.91
N SER A 18 -23.05 -3.79 -9.99
CA SER A 18 -23.60 -4.97 -10.64
C SER A 18 -23.39 -6.26 -9.83
N GLU A 19 -24.24 -7.26 -10.07
CA GLU A 19 -24.14 -8.57 -9.40
C GLU A 19 -22.77 -9.26 -9.61
N PRO A 20 -22.18 -9.30 -10.83
CA PRO A 20 -20.86 -9.88 -11.03
C PRO A 20 -19.78 -9.17 -10.21
N ALA A 21 -19.85 -7.84 -10.08
CA ALA A 21 -18.91 -7.05 -9.28
C ALA A 21 -19.09 -7.35 -7.79
N GLN A 22 -20.32 -7.48 -7.30
CA GLN A 22 -20.59 -7.85 -5.91
C GLN A 22 -20.08 -9.25 -5.57
N GLY A 23 -20.15 -10.18 -6.52
CA GLY A 23 -19.52 -11.50 -6.39
C GLY A 23 -18.01 -11.42 -6.20
N LEU A 24 -17.34 -10.56 -7.00
CA LEU A 24 -15.90 -10.32 -6.89
C LEU A 24 -15.56 -9.63 -5.56
N TYR A 25 -16.33 -8.64 -5.15
CA TYR A 25 -16.20 -7.96 -3.87
C TYR A 25 -16.16 -8.93 -2.68
N ARG A 26 -17.12 -9.85 -2.60
CA ARG A 26 -17.17 -10.83 -1.50
C ARG A 26 -15.90 -11.68 -1.44
N LEU A 27 -15.37 -12.08 -2.58
CA LEU A 27 -14.12 -12.85 -2.66
C LEU A 27 -12.91 -12.01 -2.23
N GLU A 28 -12.86 -10.75 -2.62
CA GLU A 28 -11.80 -9.83 -2.19
C GLU A 28 -11.84 -9.58 -0.69
N GLN A 29 -13.03 -9.37 -0.12
CA GLN A 29 -13.21 -9.21 1.32
C GLN A 29 -12.68 -10.43 2.10
N GLN A 30 -13.01 -11.64 1.65
CA GLN A 30 -12.52 -12.88 2.27
C GLN A 30 -10.99 -12.99 2.26
N LEU A 31 -10.33 -12.37 1.28
CA LEU A 31 -8.88 -12.38 1.15
C LEU A 31 -8.20 -11.22 1.90
N LEU A 32 -8.80 -10.04 1.91
CA LEU A 32 -8.22 -8.83 2.46
C LEU A 32 -8.39 -8.73 3.97
N LEU A 33 -9.59 -9.04 4.49
CA LEU A 33 -9.88 -8.90 5.93
C LEU A 33 -8.91 -9.69 6.83
N PRO A 34 -8.62 -10.99 6.58
CA PRO A 34 -7.67 -11.72 7.41
C PRO A 34 -6.25 -11.13 7.36
N ARG A 35 -5.84 -10.59 6.19
CA ARG A 35 -4.52 -9.97 6.05
C ARG A 35 -4.41 -8.68 6.82
N LEU A 36 -5.46 -7.87 6.82
CA LEU A 36 -5.52 -6.63 7.59
C LEU A 36 -5.59 -6.89 9.09
N SER A 37 -6.39 -7.89 9.50
CA SER A 37 -6.51 -8.27 10.92
C SER A 37 -5.23 -8.86 11.50
N ALA A 38 -4.33 -9.36 10.65
CA ALA A 38 -3.02 -9.86 11.07
C ALA A 38 -1.98 -8.74 11.26
N LEU A 39 -2.28 -7.51 10.81
CA LEU A 39 -1.41 -6.36 11.02
C LEU A 39 -1.66 -5.73 12.40
N PRO A 40 -0.67 -5.01 12.95
CA PRO A 40 -0.87 -4.25 14.17
C PRO A 40 -2.07 -3.30 14.08
N THR A 41 -2.76 -3.08 15.20
CA THR A 41 -3.90 -2.15 15.32
C THR A 41 -3.42 -0.70 15.20
N GLN A 42 -3.06 -0.30 14.00
CA GLN A 42 -2.60 1.06 13.66
C GLN A 42 -3.55 1.68 12.64
N PRO A 43 -3.46 2.99 12.39
CA PRO A 43 -4.33 3.65 11.43
C PRO A 43 -4.29 3.00 10.04
N TRP A 44 -5.44 2.84 9.43
CA TRP A 44 -5.58 2.25 8.10
C TRP A 44 -6.44 3.13 7.19
N LEU A 45 -6.23 2.99 5.88
CA LEU A 45 -7.01 3.64 4.82
C LEU A 45 -7.62 2.56 3.91
N TRP A 46 -8.91 2.69 3.61
CA TRP A 46 -9.59 1.86 2.64
C TRP A 46 -10.25 2.71 1.57
N VAL A 47 -9.83 2.55 0.32
CA VAL A 47 -10.39 3.24 -0.85
C VAL A 47 -11.04 2.22 -1.76
N ALA A 48 -12.35 2.36 -1.94
CA ALA A 48 -13.19 1.47 -2.74
C ALA A 48 -13.71 2.16 -4.01
N PRO A 49 -14.11 1.40 -5.04
CA PRO A 49 -14.63 1.97 -6.27
C PRO A 49 -16.04 2.55 -6.13
N SER A 50 -16.85 2.04 -5.18
CA SER A 50 -18.20 2.56 -4.88
C SER A 50 -18.52 2.44 -3.39
N ALA A 51 -19.55 3.14 -2.93
CA ALA A 51 -20.00 3.11 -1.54
C ALA A 51 -20.36 1.69 -1.06
N ARG A 52 -20.99 0.89 -1.92
CA ARG A 52 -21.40 -0.50 -1.61
C ARG A 52 -20.21 -1.42 -1.28
N TRP A 53 -19.02 -1.08 -1.76
CA TRP A 53 -17.79 -1.83 -1.49
C TRP A 53 -17.19 -1.53 -0.11
N LEU A 54 -17.74 -0.56 0.60
CA LEU A 54 -17.37 -0.25 1.98
C LEU A 54 -18.27 -0.94 3.01
N ASP A 55 -19.41 -1.47 2.57
CA ASP A 55 -20.37 -2.13 3.45
C ASP A 55 -19.81 -3.49 3.93
N GLY A 56 -20.00 -3.80 5.21
CA GLY A 56 -19.65 -5.09 5.79
C GLY A 56 -18.16 -5.27 6.19
N ALA A 57 -17.26 -4.38 5.83
CA ALA A 57 -15.87 -4.45 6.30
C ALA A 57 -15.76 -3.91 7.72
N GLN A 58 -15.80 -4.80 8.71
CA GLN A 58 -15.54 -4.43 10.11
C GLN A 58 -14.06 -4.62 10.42
N LEU A 59 -13.32 -3.50 10.44
CA LEU A 59 -11.93 -3.45 10.87
C LEU A 59 -11.85 -2.80 12.25
N THR A 60 -11.01 -3.35 13.11
CA THR A 60 -10.70 -2.75 14.40
C THR A 60 -9.68 -1.62 14.24
N GLY A 61 -9.67 -0.68 15.20
CA GLY A 61 -8.73 0.43 15.21
C GLY A 61 -9.22 1.67 14.45
N ARG A 62 -8.35 2.68 14.39
CA ARG A 62 -8.63 3.93 13.69
C ARG A 62 -8.41 3.74 12.19
N GLY A 63 -9.36 4.17 11.38
CA GLY A 63 -9.22 4.07 9.93
C GLY A 63 -10.15 5.01 9.20
N LEU A 64 -9.84 5.22 7.93
CA LEU A 64 -10.62 6.06 7.04
C LEU A 64 -11.14 5.21 5.86
N ARG A 65 -12.45 5.26 5.64
CA ARG A 65 -13.10 4.61 4.51
C ARG A 65 -13.55 5.63 3.50
N LEU A 66 -13.07 5.48 2.29
CA LEU A 66 -13.38 6.36 1.17
C LEU A 66 -13.85 5.51 -0.02
N HIS A 67 -14.74 6.05 -0.80
CA HIS A 67 -15.07 5.52 -2.11
C HIS A 67 -14.93 6.62 -3.16
N ARG A 68 -14.73 6.20 -4.40
CA ARG A 68 -14.63 7.14 -5.51
C ARG A 68 -15.96 7.86 -5.72
N GLN A 69 -15.92 9.17 -5.76
CA GLN A 69 -17.03 10.06 -6.11
C GLN A 69 -16.45 11.27 -6.84
N ASP A 70 -16.74 11.37 -8.14
CA ASP A 70 -16.22 12.46 -8.96
C ASP A 70 -16.66 13.84 -8.44
N PRO A 71 -15.73 14.80 -8.34
CA PRO A 71 -14.34 14.82 -8.79
C PRO A 71 -13.30 14.32 -7.76
N GLY A 72 -13.64 13.49 -6.77
CA GLY A 72 -12.70 13.05 -5.73
C GLY A 72 -13.15 11.78 -5.02
N TYR A 73 -13.17 11.85 -3.70
CA TYR A 73 -13.50 10.74 -2.82
C TYR A 73 -14.50 11.18 -1.76
N ALA A 74 -15.41 10.29 -1.38
CA ALA A 74 -16.38 10.47 -0.31
C ALA A 74 -16.45 9.23 0.58
N GLY A 75 -17.11 9.35 1.72
CA GLY A 75 -17.28 8.29 2.70
C GLY A 75 -17.32 8.88 4.11
N GLN A 76 -16.41 8.48 4.98
CA GLN A 76 -16.27 9.11 6.30
C GLN A 76 -15.73 10.55 6.23
N ALA A 77 -15.09 10.91 5.11
CA ALA A 77 -14.71 12.28 4.77
C ALA A 77 -14.98 12.54 3.30
N ARG A 78 -15.04 13.81 2.88
CA ARG A 78 -14.99 14.21 1.47
C ARG A 78 -13.66 14.89 1.20
N CYS A 79 -12.97 14.45 0.16
CA CYS A 79 -11.67 15.02 -0.22
C CYS A 79 -11.39 14.83 -1.70
N THR A 80 -10.43 15.58 -2.17
CA THR A 80 -9.74 15.38 -3.46
C THR A 80 -8.30 15.01 -3.16
N LEU A 81 -7.50 14.70 -4.19
CA LEU A 81 -6.06 14.61 -4.01
C LEU A 81 -5.45 16.03 -3.89
N PRO A 82 -4.46 16.21 -3.01
CA PRO A 82 -3.88 15.23 -2.08
C PRO A 82 -4.84 14.84 -0.96
N LEU A 83 -4.68 13.62 -0.44
CA LEU A 83 -5.49 13.14 0.69
C LEU A 83 -5.22 13.97 1.95
N PRO A 84 -6.26 14.28 2.77
CA PRO A 84 -6.11 15.06 4.01
C PRO A 84 -5.52 14.20 5.16
N LEU A 85 -4.43 13.52 4.88
CA LEU A 85 -3.68 12.67 5.79
C LEU A 85 -2.23 13.15 5.84
N ALA A 86 -1.63 13.12 7.02
CA ALA A 86 -0.22 13.44 7.18
C ALA A 86 0.66 12.39 6.49
N ASP A 87 1.89 12.77 6.18
CA ASP A 87 2.89 11.85 5.69
C ASP A 87 3.13 10.74 6.72
N GLU A 88 3.37 9.53 6.23
CA GLU A 88 3.71 8.38 7.06
C GLU A 88 2.77 8.16 8.26
N SER A 89 1.47 8.38 8.07
CA SER A 89 0.46 8.32 9.13
C SER A 89 -0.39 7.06 9.14
N VAL A 90 -0.28 6.22 8.11
CA VAL A 90 -1.12 5.01 7.93
C VAL A 90 -0.24 3.77 7.81
N ASN A 91 -0.59 2.71 8.55
CA ASN A 91 0.16 1.45 8.52
C ASN A 91 -0.33 0.49 7.43
N ALA A 92 -1.60 0.55 7.11
CA ALA A 92 -2.22 -0.33 6.12
C ALA A 92 -3.12 0.45 5.16
N ILE A 93 -2.99 0.19 3.87
CA ILE A 93 -3.84 0.77 2.84
C ILE A 93 -4.46 -0.34 2.02
N VAL A 94 -5.77 -0.26 1.77
CA VAL A 94 -6.48 -1.08 0.79
C VAL A 94 -6.97 -0.19 -0.33
N LEU A 95 -6.51 -0.46 -1.53
CA LEU A 95 -7.00 0.16 -2.75
C LEU A 95 -7.73 -0.87 -3.61
N GLN A 96 -9.02 -0.65 -3.86
CA GLN A 96 -9.78 -1.54 -4.72
C GLN A 96 -10.07 -0.87 -6.07
N HIS A 97 -9.66 -1.52 -7.16
CA HIS A 97 -9.99 -1.20 -8.54
C HIS A 97 -9.74 0.26 -8.95
N VAL A 98 -8.53 0.72 -8.73
CA VAL A 98 -8.11 2.06 -9.16
C VAL A 98 -8.19 2.16 -10.69
N THR A 99 -8.83 3.21 -11.19
CA THR A 99 -8.92 3.47 -12.63
C THR A 99 -7.57 3.86 -13.22
N ALA A 100 -7.40 3.66 -14.53
CA ALA A 100 -6.15 3.99 -15.18
C ALA A 100 -5.80 5.49 -15.12
N ALA A 101 -6.82 6.36 -15.07
CA ALA A 101 -6.65 7.81 -15.01
C ALA A 101 -6.01 8.25 -13.68
N ASP A 102 -6.52 7.75 -12.55
CA ASP A 102 -6.10 8.23 -11.23
C ASP A 102 -4.97 7.42 -10.61
N ALA A 103 -4.61 6.29 -11.24
CA ALA A 103 -3.68 5.34 -10.61
C ALA A 103 -2.33 5.95 -10.22
N ALA A 104 -1.78 6.88 -11.02
CA ALA A 104 -0.48 7.45 -10.73
C ALA A 104 -0.53 8.36 -9.49
N ASP A 105 -1.47 9.29 -9.48
CA ASP A 105 -1.58 10.30 -8.42
C ASP A 105 -2.04 9.67 -7.11
N LEU A 106 -3.00 8.74 -7.17
CA LEU A 106 -3.48 8.05 -5.97
C LEU A 106 -2.41 7.12 -5.38
N LEU A 107 -1.62 6.43 -6.20
CA LEU A 107 -0.52 5.59 -5.70
C LEU A 107 0.62 6.40 -5.12
N ALA A 108 0.93 7.58 -5.70
CA ALA A 108 1.90 8.51 -5.11
C ALA A 108 1.42 9.02 -3.74
N GLU A 109 0.13 9.33 -3.61
CA GLU A 109 -0.45 9.70 -2.32
C GLU A 109 -0.43 8.54 -1.31
N CYS A 110 -0.70 7.32 -1.77
CA CYS A 110 -0.59 6.14 -0.90
C CYS A 110 0.84 5.93 -0.41
N GLU A 111 1.84 6.12 -1.28
CA GLU A 111 3.25 6.07 -0.88
C GLU A 111 3.56 7.13 0.18
N ARG A 112 3.11 8.39 -0.03
CA ARG A 112 3.33 9.49 0.92
C ARG A 112 2.76 9.21 2.29
N VAL A 113 1.50 8.77 2.37
CA VAL A 113 0.79 8.57 3.65
C VAL A 113 1.14 7.24 4.33
N LEU A 114 1.70 6.27 3.60
CA LEU A 114 2.07 4.97 4.15
C LEU A 114 3.31 5.08 5.02
N MET A 115 3.25 4.55 6.23
CA MET A 115 4.38 4.49 7.15
C MET A 115 5.49 3.58 6.60
N PRO A 116 6.76 3.81 6.98
CA PRO A 116 7.82 2.83 6.77
C PRO A 116 7.45 1.46 7.35
N GLY A 117 7.62 0.39 6.56
CA GLY A 117 7.17 -0.96 6.91
C GLY A 117 5.66 -1.17 6.81
N GLY A 118 4.90 -0.14 6.42
CA GLY A 118 3.47 -0.26 6.19
C GLY A 118 3.14 -1.04 4.92
N ARG A 119 1.92 -1.55 4.83
CA ARG A 119 1.47 -2.42 3.73
C ARG A 119 0.34 -1.83 2.93
N LEU A 120 0.49 -1.90 1.59
CA LEU A 120 -0.54 -1.56 0.64
C LEU A 120 -1.05 -2.85 -0.04
N PHE A 121 -2.36 -3.08 0.03
CA PHE A 121 -3.06 -4.11 -0.72
C PHE A 121 -3.83 -3.46 -1.85
N LEU A 122 -3.41 -3.75 -3.07
CA LEU A 122 -4.03 -3.20 -4.28
C LEU A 122 -4.73 -4.29 -5.06
N THR A 123 -6.04 -4.17 -5.29
CA THR A 123 -6.75 -5.03 -6.23
C THR A 123 -7.06 -4.28 -7.52
N THR A 124 -7.00 -4.99 -8.64
CA THR A 124 -7.35 -4.47 -9.97
C THR A 124 -8.01 -5.54 -10.81
N LEU A 125 -8.90 -5.13 -11.69
CA LEU A 125 -9.46 -6.03 -12.68
C LEU A 125 -8.37 -6.53 -13.63
N ASN A 126 -8.49 -7.77 -14.07
CA ASN A 126 -7.55 -8.37 -14.99
C ASN A 126 -8.03 -8.19 -16.44
N PRO A 127 -7.35 -7.38 -17.26
CA PRO A 127 -7.73 -7.15 -18.64
C PRO A 127 -7.60 -8.38 -19.54
N PHE A 128 -6.84 -9.40 -19.11
CA PHE A 128 -6.64 -10.66 -19.86
C PHE A 128 -7.67 -11.72 -19.50
N SER A 129 -8.49 -11.49 -18.46
CA SER A 129 -9.53 -12.41 -18.06
C SER A 129 -10.71 -12.41 -19.02
N PRO A 130 -11.31 -13.58 -19.36
CA PRO A 130 -12.61 -13.62 -20.01
C PRO A 130 -13.70 -12.88 -19.25
N PHE A 131 -13.57 -12.78 -17.92
CA PHE A 131 -14.47 -12.01 -17.05
C PHE A 131 -14.58 -10.54 -17.46
N ARG A 132 -13.64 -10.00 -18.22
CA ARG A 132 -13.70 -8.64 -18.77
C ARG A 132 -14.96 -8.36 -19.60
N ALA A 133 -15.63 -9.39 -20.12
CA ALA A 133 -16.88 -9.23 -20.86
C ALA A 133 -17.97 -8.53 -20.03
N HIS A 134 -17.92 -8.68 -18.71
CA HIS A 134 -18.89 -8.07 -17.79
C HIS A 134 -18.67 -6.56 -17.60
N TRP A 135 -17.43 -6.07 -17.63
CA TRP A 135 -17.11 -4.66 -17.36
C TRP A 135 -16.67 -3.86 -18.59
N ARG A 136 -16.25 -4.52 -19.67
CA ARG A 136 -15.81 -3.82 -20.90
C ARG A 136 -16.87 -2.88 -21.49
N ARG A 137 -18.14 -3.25 -21.38
CA ARG A 137 -19.28 -2.47 -21.91
C ARG A 137 -19.45 -1.12 -21.21
N HIS A 138 -18.90 -0.96 -20.01
CA HIS A 138 -18.98 0.24 -19.21
C HIS A 138 -17.85 1.25 -19.51
N GLY A 139 -17.02 0.98 -20.51
CA GLY A 139 -15.95 1.89 -20.92
C GLY A 139 -14.77 1.96 -19.96
N MET A 140 -14.68 1.04 -18.99
CA MET A 140 -13.60 1.01 -18.02
C MET A 140 -12.25 0.76 -18.68
N VAL A 141 -11.27 1.59 -18.34
CA VAL A 141 -9.88 1.41 -18.74
C VAL A 141 -9.08 0.96 -17.52
N VAL A 142 -8.50 -0.23 -17.63
CA VAL A 142 -7.73 -0.88 -16.57
C VAL A 142 -6.28 -1.03 -17.01
N ARG A 143 -5.34 -0.73 -16.13
CA ARG A 143 -3.91 -0.98 -16.39
C ARG A 143 -3.61 -2.47 -16.30
N THR A 144 -2.70 -2.94 -17.13
CA THR A 144 -2.21 -4.32 -17.02
C THR A 144 -1.45 -4.52 -15.71
N PRO A 145 -1.45 -5.73 -15.12
CA PRO A 145 -0.71 -6.01 -13.88
C PRO A 145 0.76 -5.61 -13.96
N GLN A 146 1.39 -5.82 -15.11
CA GLN A 146 2.79 -5.46 -15.32
C GLN A 146 3.01 -3.93 -15.28
N ARG A 147 2.13 -3.14 -15.91
CA ARG A 147 2.23 -1.67 -15.87
C ARG A 147 1.99 -1.12 -14.46
N LEU A 148 1.07 -1.73 -13.71
CA LEU A 148 0.84 -1.38 -12.31
C LEU A 148 2.07 -1.68 -11.46
N ARG A 149 2.65 -2.85 -11.63
CA ARG A 149 3.89 -3.23 -10.95
C ARG A 149 5.02 -2.24 -11.23
N GLN A 150 5.25 -1.89 -12.49
CA GLN A 150 6.26 -0.89 -12.86
C GLN A 150 5.99 0.48 -12.22
N LEU A 151 4.72 0.87 -12.06
CA LEU A 151 4.37 2.12 -11.39
C LEU A 151 4.69 2.06 -9.89
N LEU A 152 4.36 0.96 -9.21
CA LEU A 152 4.70 0.74 -7.81
C LEU A 152 6.22 0.74 -7.57
N GLU A 153 6.98 0.04 -8.42
CA GLU A 153 8.44 0.00 -8.37
C GLU A 153 9.08 1.39 -8.55
N ARG A 154 8.52 2.23 -9.45
CA ARG A 154 8.98 3.63 -9.63
C ARG A 154 8.75 4.50 -8.41
N LEU A 155 7.73 4.19 -7.61
CA LEU A 155 7.45 4.87 -6.34
C LEU A 155 8.28 4.31 -5.17
N GLY A 156 9.22 3.40 -5.43
CA GLY A 156 10.05 2.79 -4.39
C GLY A 156 9.33 1.75 -3.53
N LEU A 157 8.16 1.31 -3.98
CA LEU A 157 7.36 0.31 -3.28
C LEU A 157 7.75 -1.09 -3.75
N GLU A 158 8.08 -1.97 -2.81
CA GLU A 158 8.41 -3.36 -3.13
C GLU A 158 7.14 -4.19 -3.29
N CYS A 159 6.99 -4.78 -4.45
CA CYS A 159 5.79 -5.49 -4.84
C CYS A 159 6.03 -6.99 -4.94
N ASP A 160 5.26 -7.77 -4.20
CA ASP A 160 5.20 -9.21 -4.36
C ASP A 160 4.67 -9.62 -5.75
N VAL A 161 4.87 -10.88 -6.11
CA VAL A 161 4.28 -11.45 -7.31
C VAL A 161 2.76 -11.34 -7.23
N PRO A 162 2.08 -10.73 -8.22
CA PRO A 162 0.64 -10.52 -8.17
C PRO A 162 -0.11 -11.84 -8.09
N ARG A 163 -1.05 -11.92 -7.16
CA ARG A 163 -1.92 -13.08 -7.00
C ARG A 163 -3.20 -12.88 -7.79
N TYR A 164 -3.48 -13.79 -8.70
CA TYR A 164 -4.72 -13.78 -9.46
C TYR A 164 -5.88 -14.35 -8.63
N ILE A 165 -6.99 -13.63 -8.59
CA ILE A 165 -8.13 -13.92 -7.72
C ILE A 165 -9.46 -13.85 -8.49
N GLY A 166 -10.50 -14.43 -7.90
CA GLY A 166 -11.84 -14.41 -8.48
C GLY A 166 -12.10 -15.49 -9.53
N PRO A 167 -13.27 -15.46 -10.15
CA PRO A 167 -13.67 -16.40 -11.18
C PRO A 167 -12.94 -16.16 -12.50
N VAL A 168 -12.97 -17.15 -13.40
CA VAL A 168 -12.51 -17.00 -14.78
C VAL A 168 -13.63 -16.46 -15.66
N TRP A 169 -14.84 -17.02 -15.54
CA TRP A 169 -15.99 -16.64 -16.37
C TRP A 169 -17.25 -16.38 -15.56
N HIS A 170 -17.65 -17.31 -14.68
CA HIS A 170 -18.79 -17.20 -13.79
C HIS A 170 -18.35 -17.19 -12.34
N ALA A 171 -19.26 -16.91 -11.40
CA ALA A 171 -18.98 -16.78 -9.97
C ALA A 171 -18.36 -18.03 -9.29
N ALA A 172 -18.26 -19.17 -9.98
CA ALA A 172 -17.62 -20.36 -9.45
C ALA A 172 -16.09 -20.18 -9.34
N PRO A 173 -15.48 -20.51 -8.19
CA PRO A 173 -14.04 -20.42 -8.02
C PRO A 173 -13.33 -21.39 -8.97
N ALA A 174 -12.43 -20.86 -9.79
CA ALA A 174 -11.58 -21.69 -10.64
C ALA A 174 -10.62 -22.53 -9.76
N ARG A 175 -10.86 -23.83 -9.67
CA ARG A 175 -10.04 -24.76 -8.87
C ARG A 175 -8.71 -25.10 -9.53
N HIS A 176 -8.52 -24.77 -10.81
CA HIS A 176 -7.33 -25.16 -11.58
C HIS A 176 -6.26 -24.06 -11.52
N ALA A 177 -5.08 -24.40 -10.98
CA ALA A 177 -3.92 -23.50 -10.91
C ALA A 177 -3.46 -22.99 -12.28
N ARG A 178 -3.60 -23.81 -13.34
CA ARG A 178 -3.24 -23.46 -14.73
C ARG A 178 -4.06 -22.30 -15.29
N LEU A 179 -5.25 -22.05 -14.77
CA LEU A 179 -6.12 -20.94 -15.18
C LEU A 179 -5.95 -19.68 -14.31
N ALA A 180 -4.97 -19.66 -13.40
CA ALA A 180 -4.74 -18.52 -12.53
C ALA A 180 -4.59 -17.19 -13.29
N PRO A 181 -3.82 -17.08 -14.39
CA PRO A 181 -3.67 -15.83 -15.13
C PRO A 181 -4.96 -15.32 -15.79
N LEU A 182 -5.98 -16.17 -15.92
CA LEU A 182 -7.27 -15.83 -16.52
C LEU A 182 -8.33 -15.42 -15.48
N ARG A 183 -8.00 -15.36 -14.20
CA ARG A 183 -8.94 -14.96 -13.15
C ARG A 183 -9.33 -13.50 -13.26
N ALA A 184 -10.48 -13.13 -12.70
CA ALA A 184 -11.14 -11.83 -12.85
C ALA A 184 -10.30 -10.64 -12.39
N ALA A 185 -9.52 -10.80 -11.33
CA ALA A 185 -8.75 -9.73 -10.74
C ALA A 185 -7.35 -10.18 -10.29
N CYS A 186 -6.51 -9.20 -10.00
CA CYS A 186 -5.18 -9.36 -9.45
C CYS A 186 -5.09 -8.63 -8.11
N LEU A 187 -4.47 -9.26 -7.13
CA LEU A 187 -4.12 -8.69 -5.83
C LEU A 187 -2.61 -8.53 -5.77
N PHE A 188 -2.16 -7.32 -5.47
CA PHE A 188 -0.78 -6.97 -5.15
C PHE A 188 -0.68 -6.75 -3.64
N ALA A 189 0.30 -7.35 -3.01
CA ALA A 189 0.75 -7.01 -1.68
C ALA A 189 2.07 -6.26 -1.82
N VAL A 190 2.12 -5.09 -1.22
CA VAL A 190 3.20 -4.11 -1.39
C VAL A 190 3.64 -3.65 -0.03
N GLU A 191 4.94 -3.50 0.17
CA GLU A 191 5.52 -2.98 1.41
C GLU A 191 6.36 -1.74 1.11
N LYS A 192 6.18 -0.68 1.93
CA LYS A 192 7.05 0.48 1.90
C LYS A 192 8.29 0.18 2.72
N ARG A 193 9.39 -0.13 2.04
CA ARG A 193 10.67 -0.34 2.71
C ARG A 193 11.24 0.97 3.23
N THR A 194 11.70 0.95 4.45
CA THR A 194 12.60 1.99 4.95
C THR A 194 13.99 1.70 4.41
N LEU A 195 14.56 2.65 3.66
CA LEU A 195 16.01 2.68 3.52
C LEU A 195 16.54 3.03 4.92
N ALA A 196 17.02 2.05 5.64
CA ALA A 196 17.76 2.32 6.87
C ALA A 196 18.90 3.25 6.48
N LEU A 197 18.86 4.49 6.98
CA LEU A 197 20.03 5.35 6.94
C LEU A 197 21.18 4.54 7.54
N PRO A 198 22.34 4.44 6.88
CA PRO A 198 23.50 3.76 7.46
C PRO A 198 23.69 4.35 8.84
N GLY A 199 23.67 3.49 9.87
CA GLY A 199 23.88 3.92 11.24
C GLY A 199 25.14 4.77 11.34
N PRO A 200 25.21 5.71 12.27
CA PRO A 200 26.38 6.56 12.41
C PRO A 200 27.61 5.66 12.51
N THR A 201 28.53 5.83 11.59
CA THR A 201 29.81 5.12 11.61
C THR A 201 30.44 5.38 12.97
N PRO A 202 30.72 4.38 13.80
CA PRO A 202 31.30 4.62 15.10
C PRO A 202 32.61 5.35 14.87
N LEU A 203 32.71 6.58 15.37
CA LEU A 203 33.95 7.33 15.40
C LEU A 203 34.94 6.48 16.18
N GLN A 204 35.90 5.88 15.50
CA GLN A 204 37.02 5.23 16.15
C GLN A 204 37.88 6.33 16.80
N VAL A 205 37.47 6.73 17.99
CA VAL A 205 38.34 7.56 18.84
C VAL A 205 39.54 6.69 19.21
N ARG A 206 40.64 6.84 18.49
CA ARG A 206 41.93 6.29 18.94
C ARG A 206 42.33 7.08 20.17
N TRP A 207 42.07 6.51 21.32
CA TRP A 207 42.65 6.97 22.56
C TRP A 207 44.18 6.83 22.44
N ARG A 208 44.86 7.92 22.23
CA ARG A 208 46.32 7.95 22.43
C ARG A 208 46.52 7.92 23.94
N ALA A 209 47.10 6.84 24.42
CA ALA A 209 47.58 6.80 25.81
C ALA A 209 48.41 8.05 26.08
N PRO A 210 48.20 8.78 27.18
CA PRO A 210 49.06 9.88 27.53
C PRO A 210 50.48 9.35 27.67
N LEU A 211 51.45 10.00 26.97
CA LEU A 211 52.87 9.75 27.12
C LEU A 211 53.18 9.90 28.60
N ALA A 212 53.69 8.82 29.21
CA ALA A 212 54.14 8.84 30.58
C ALA A 212 55.23 9.96 30.70
N ALA A 213 54.99 10.88 31.60
CA ALA A 213 55.96 11.92 31.92
C ALA A 213 57.22 11.27 32.46
N PRO A 214 58.42 11.58 31.94
CA PRO A 214 59.65 11.08 32.51
C PRO A 214 59.95 11.80 33.82
N GLY A 215 60.19 11.03 34.87
CA GLY A 215 60.91 11.45 36.05
C GLY A 215 60.11 11.85 37.27
N MET A 216 59.74 10.84 38.06
CA MET A 216 59.83 10.98 39.51
C MET A 216 60.50 9.71 40.06
N THR A 217 61.79 9.79 40.21
CA THR A 217 62.57 8.86 41.03
C THR A 217 62.17 9.04 42.46
N ARG A 218 61.49 8.04 42.99
CA ARG A 218 61.21 7.95 44.43
C ARG A 218 62.50 7.55 45.13
N SER A 219 63.15 8.50 45.87
CA SER A 219 64.22 8.23 46.78
C SER A 219 63.74 7.22 47.86
N LEU A 220 64.39 6.07 47.85
CA LEU A 220 64.27 5.08 48.92
C LEU A 220 65.00 5.68 50.14
N LEU A 221 64.28 6.06 51.16
CA LEU A 221 64.78 6.24 52.49
C LEU A 221 64.92 4.86 53.15
N ASP A 222 66.13 4.49 53.44
CA ASP A 222 66.55 3.34 54.19
C ASP A 222 65.98 3.43 55.62
N PRO A 223 65.39 2.37 56.15
CA PRO A 223 65.08 2.30 57.58
C PRO A 223 66.04 1.33 58.21
N ASN A 224 67.23 1.76 58.54
CA ASN A 224 68.02 1.02 59.54
C ASN A 224 68.86 2.01 60.33
N GLU A 225 68.46 2.28 61.53
CA GLU A 225 69.36 2.40 62.72
C GLU A 225 68.55 2.55 64.01
N ASN A 226 68.70 1.52 64.75
CA ASN A 226 68.98 1.45 66.20
C ASN A 226 67.96 1.88 67.29
N TYR A 227 67.87 0.97 68.12
CA TYR A 227 67.49 0.82 69.53
C TYR A 227 66.03 0.58 69.83
#